data_4ba2e28e5380973cf94be040c479649f
#
_entry.id   4ba2e28e5380973cf94be040c479649f
#
_cell.length_a   1.000
_cell.length_b   1.000
_cell.length_c   1.000
_cell.angle_alpha   90.00
_cell.angle_beta   90.00
_cell.angle_gamma   90.00
#
_symmetry.space_group_name_H-M   'P 1'
#
loop_
_entity.id
_entity.type
_entity.pdbx_description
1 polymer ?
#
loop_
_entity_poly.entity_id
_entity_poly.type
_entity_poly.pdbx_seq_one_letter_code
_entity_poly.pdbx_strand_id
1 'polypeptide(L)'
;MKISTKYMTINYTEKDREYMKYLLDYLQRNEIIIVNFFKLSNFGEKVEITLHSNLDDFRKKYNEVYKRIPENWVCGFAYNNKYIETLSLSEYRKTKSHENVNIDNLCRLIIHEFIHSCHFKANSNSIYVRWLSEGLATTLSGQYDNIDNKFIFDATEEEMINGTTKYYNYYLMFK
;
A
#
# COMPACT_ATOMS: atom_id res chain seq x y z
N MET A 1 19.61 6.37 -0.60
CA MET A 1 20.04 5.56 0.57
C MET A 1 19.22 4.28 0.61
N LYS A 2 19.64 3.28 1.40
CA LYS A 2 18.97 1.98 1.46
C LYS A 2 18.96 1.45 2.90
N ILE A 3 17.82 0.92 3.35
CA ILE A 3 17.67 0.27 4.66
C ILE A 3 16.78 -0.97 4.50
N SER A 4 16.87 -1.94 5.40
CA SER A 4 16.10 -3.18 5.25
C SER A 4 15.50 -3.64 6.56
N THR A 5 14.32 -4.25 6.45
CA THR A 5 13.70 -5.12 7.46
C THR A 5 13.98 -6.59 7.15
N LYS A 6 13.26 -7.50 7.78
CA LYS A 6 13.36 -8.94 7.46
C LYS A 6 12.83 -9.25 6.05
N TYR A 7 11.72 -8.63 5.64
CA TYR A 7 11.03 -8.96 4.39
C TYR A 7 11.00 -7.81 3.37
N MET A 8 11.44 -6.61 3.74
CA MET A 8 11.43 -5.44 2.87
C MET A 8 12.79 -4.78 2.79
N THR A 9 13.03 -4.08 1.69
CA THR A 9 14.18 -3.18 1.50
C THR A 9 13.64 -1.84 1.00
N ILE A 10 14.02 -0.73 1.64
CA ILE A 10 13.49 0.60 1.36
C ILE A 10 14.61 1.46 0.77
N ASN A 11 14.38 1.95 -0.45
CA ASN A 11 15.19 2.96 -1.12
C ASN A 11 14.58 4.33 -0.83
N TYR A 12 15.38 5.26 -0.32
CA TYR A 12 14.92 6.57 0.13
C TYR A 12 16.00 7.65 -0.08
N THR A 13 15.64 8.91 0.02
CA THR A 13 16.56 10.06 -0.13
C THR A 13 16.93 10.67 1.22
N GLU A 14 17.89 11.61 1.26
CA GLU A 14 18.25 12.33 2.48
C GLU A 14 17.06 13.10 3.07
N LYS A 15 16.13 13.56 2.23
CA LYS A 15 14.92 14.29 2.66
C LYS A 15 14.00 13.45 3.55
N ASP A 16 14.09 12.13 3.44
CA ASP A 16 13.23 11.19 4.16
C ASP A 16 13.82 10.76 5.51
N ARG A 17 15.10 11.09 5.77
CA ARG A 17 15.90 10.57 6.88
C ARG A 17 15.26 10.79 8.26
N GLU A 18 14.61 11.93 8.46
CA GLU A 18 14.03 12.31 9.76
C GLU A 18 12.99 11.34 10.29
N TYR A 19 12.21 10.71 9.40
CA TYR A 19 11.14 9.77 9.78
C TYR A 19 11.48 8.29 9.54
N MET A 20 12.64 7.99 8.96
CA MET A 20 12.98 6.61 8.58
C MET A 20 13.05 5.64 9.76
N LYS A 21 13.47 6.11 10.94
CA LYS A 21 13.48 5.28 12.15
C LYS A 21 12.06 4.83 12.52
N TYR A 22 11.13 5.79 12.56
CA TYR A 22 9.72 5.50 12.85
C TYR A 22 9.12 4.54 11.82
N LEU A 23 9.32 4.84 10.54
CA LEU A 23 8.86 3.99 9.44
C LEU A 23 9.40 2.56 9.57
N LEU A 24 10.70 2.40 9.82
CA LEU A 24 11.32 1.09 9.96
C LEU A 24 10.73 0.31 11.13
N ASP A 25 10.60 0.93 12.30
CA ASP A 25 10.05 0.30 13.51
C ASP A 25 8.58 -0.13 13.29
N TYR A 26 7.80 0.67 12.55
CA TYR A 26 6.43 0.33 12.18
C TYR A 26 6.37 -0.87 11.22
N LEU A 27 7.16 -0.84 10.16
CA LEU A 27 7.19 -1.90 9.15
C LEU A 27 7.67 -3.23 9.75
N GLN A 28 8.71 -3.24 10.59
CA GLN A 28 9.22 -4.45 11.24
C GLN A 28 8.17 -5.15 12.11
N ARG A 29 7.33 -4.40 12.80
CA ARG A 29 6.25 -4.97 13.62
C ARG A 29 5.15 -5.56 12.75
N ASN A 30 4.76 -4.87 11.71
CA ASN A 30 3.60 -5.24 10.90
C ASN A 30 3.93 -6.31 9.85
N GLU A 31 5.13 -6.31 9.25
CA GLU A 31 5.50 -7.30 8.24
C GLU A 31 5.40 -8.75 8.74
N ILE A 32 5.76 -8.99 10.02
CA ILE A 32 5.70 -10.32 10.63
C ILE A 32 4.24 -10.76 10.77
N ILE A 33 3.36 -9.86 11.20
CA ILE A 33 1.93 -10.15 11.35
C ILE A 33 1.33 -10.53 9.98
N ILE A 34 1.63 -9.76 8.94
CA ILE A 34 1.12 -9.98 7.58
C ILE A 34 1.65 -11.30 6.99
N VAL A 35 2.96 -11.54 7.08
CA VAL A 35 3.56 -12.79 6.56
C VAL A 35 2.98 -14.03 7.26
N ASN A 36 2.73 -13.96 8.57
CA ASN A 36 2.10 -15.03 9.34
C ASN A 36 0.63 -15.21 8.96
N PHE A 37 -0.12 -14.12 8.75
CA PHE A 37 -1.52 -14.16 8.29
C PHE A 37 -1.65 -14.97 6.99
N PHE A 38 -0.77 -14.71 6.02
CA PHE A 38 -0.74 -15.43 4.74
C PHE A 38 -0.02 -16.78 4.82
N LYS A 39 0.48 -17.21 5.99
CA LYS A 39 1.21 -18.48 6.20
C LYS A 39 2.39 -18.70 5.23
N LEU A 40 3.11 -17.62 4.91
CA LEU A 40 4.25 -17.68 4.00
C LEU A 40 5.50 -18.22 4.70
N SER A 41 5.65 -19.55 4.73
CA SER A 41 6.82 -20.23 5.35
C SER A 41 8.12 -19.95 4.60
N ASN A 42 8.06 -19.80 3.29
CA ASN A 42 9.16 -19.36 2.44
C ASN A 42 8.76 -18.07 1.71
N PHE A 43 9.22 -16.94 2.22
CA PHE A 43 8.90 -15.63 1.63
C PHE A 43 9.65 -15.38 0.31
N GLY A 44 10.84 -15.98 0.15
CA GLY A 44 11.71 -15.77 -0.99
C GLY A 44 12.44 -14.41 -0.91
N GLU A 45 12.50 -13.71 -2.02
CA GLU A 45 13.16 -12.40 -2.10
C GLU A 45 12.38 -11.32 -1.36
N LYS A 46 13.11 -10.37 -0.75
CA LYS A 46 12.52 -9.20 -0.11
C LYS A 46 11.77 -8.35 -1.12
N VAL A 47 10.71 -7.69 -0.65
CA VAL A 47 10.02 -6.66 -1.42
C VAL A 47 10.86 -5.39 -1.40
N GLU A 48 11.09 -4.82 -2.57
CA GLU A 48 11.80 -3.55 -2.75
C GLU A 48 10.82 -2.39 -2.80
N ILE A 49 11.00 -1.43 -1.90
CA ILE A 49 10.18 -0.22 -1.78
C ILE A 49 11.02 0.96 -2.22
N THR A 50 10.45 1.82 -3.08
CA THR A 50 11.07 3.10 -3.46
C THR A 50 10.19 4.25 -3.00
N LEU A 51 10.76 5.15 -2.17
CA LEU A 51 10.15 6.41 -1.79
C LEU A 51 10.54 7.48 -2.82
N HIS A 52 9.60 7.88 -3.67
CA HIS A 52 9.81 8.94 -4.66
C HIS A 52 9.72 10.31 -4.03
N SER A 53 10.81 11.07 -4.07
CA SER A 53 10.87 12.47 -3.62
C SER A 53 10.50 13.47 -4.73
N ASN A 54 9.90 12.98 -5.81
CA ASN A 54 9.41 13.75 -6.95
C ASN A 54 8.17 13.06 -7.55
N LEU A 55 7.09 13.82 -7.72
CA LEU A 55 5.82 13.31 -8.25
C LEU A 55 5.93 12.87 -9.73
N ASP A 56 6.74 13.58 -10.53
CA ASP A 56 6.88 13.25 -11.95
C ASP A 56 7.63 11.92 -12.14
N ASP A 57 8.65 11.66 -11.33
CA ASP A 57 9.38 10.38 -11.34
C ASP A 57 8.45 9.21 -10.94
N PHE A 58 7.60 9.42 -9.93
CA PHE A 58 6.57 8.44 -9.53
C PHE A 58 5.58 8.17 -10.67
N ARG A 59 5.05 9.23 -11.30
CA ARG A 59 4.10 9.10 -12.44
C ARG A 59 4.73 8.43 -13.64
N LYS A 60 5.98 8.77 -13.94
CA LYS A 60 6.75 8.12 -15.01
C LYS A 60 6.89 6.62 -14.73
N LYS A 61 7.27 6.26 -13.51
CA LYS A 61 7.38 4.86 -13.11
C LYS A 61 6.04 4.12 -13.21
N TYR A 62 4.95 4.73 -12.75
CA TYR A 62 3.61 4.17 -12.90
C TYR A 62 3.25 3.92 -14.37
N ASN A 63 3.51 4.90 -15.25
CA ASN A 63 3.25 4.76 -16.68
C ASN A 63 4.13 3.68 -17.34
N GLU A 64 5.38 3.53 -16.91
CA GLU A 64 6.26 2.44 -17.38
C GLU A 64 5.67 1.05 -17.08
N VAL A 65 5.06 0.88 -15.89
CA VAL A 65 4.48 -0.39 -15.43
C VAL A 65 3.12 -0.64 -16.07
N TYR A 66 2.19 0.31 -15.96
CA TYR A 66 0.78 0.12 -16.30
C TYR A 66 0.36 0.70 -17.65
N LYS A 67 1.26 1.37 -18.38
CA LYS A 67 1.01 2.01 -19.70
C LYS A 67 -0.14 3.03 -19.68
N ARG A 68 -0.35 3.68 -18.52
CA ARG A 68 -1.36 4.72 -18.31
C ARG A 68 -0.88 5.74 -17.28
N ILE A 69 -1.49 6.92 -17.29
CA ILE A 69 -1.23 7.96 -16.29
C ILE A 69 -2.04 7.59 -15.01
N PRO A 70 -1.44 7.68 -13.81
CA PRO A 70 -2.16 7.45 -12.58
C PRO A 70 -3.20 8.53 -12.30
N GLU A 71 -4.30 8.15 -11.65
CA GLU A 71 -5.24 9.09 -11.07
C GLU A 71 -4.54 9.97 -10.03
N ASN A 72 -5.03 11.20 -9.82
CA ASN A 72 -4.39 12.16 -8.92
C ASN A 72 -4.33 11.73 -7.44
N TRP A 73 -5.15 10.77 -7.03
CA TRP A 73 -5.18 10.21 -5.68
C TRP A 73 -4.25 9.00 -5.50
N VAL A 74 -3.66 8.46 -6.56
CA VAL A 74 -2.72 7.33 -6.48
C VAL A 74 -1.39 7.80 -5.92
N CYS A 75 -1.02 7.30 -4.76
CA CYS A 75 0.20 7.67 -4.03
C CYS A 75 1.14 6.49 -3.78
N GLY A 76 0.69 5.27 -4.08
CA GLY A 76 1.46 4.04 -4.01
C GLY A 76 0.92 3.00 -4.98
N PHE A 77 1.74 2.03 -5.32
CA PHE A 77 1.34 0.85 -6.09
C PHE A 77 2.37 -0.27 -5.96
N ALA A 78 1.91 -1.51 -6.05
CA ALA A 78 2.75 -2.70 -6.09
C ALA A 78 2.72 -3.35 -7.48
N TYR A 79 3.84 -3.97 -7.89
CA TYR A 79 3.90 -4.74 -9.12
C TYR A 79 4.91 -5.88 -9.04
N ASN A 80 4.70 -6.91 -9.86
CA ASN A 80 5.54 -8.12 -9.95
C ASN A 80 5.80 -8.81 -8.59
N ASN A 81 4.91 -8.66 -7.60
CA ASN A 81 5.01 -9.18 -6.21
C ASN A 81 6.28 -8.81 -5.46
N LYS A 82 7.09 -7.93 -5.99
CA LYS A 82 8.43 -7.64 -5.50
C LYS A 82 8.68 -6.16 -5.33
N TYR A 83 7.98 -5.31 -6.04
CA TYR A 83 8.24 -3.88 -6.08
C TYR A 83 7.05 -3.09 -5.56
N ILE A 84 7.33 -2.12 -4.71
CA ILE A 84 6.39 -1.12 -4.23
C ILE A 84 6.99 0.25 -4.54
N GLU A 85 6.24 1.07 -5.24
CA GLU A 85 6.57 2.46 -5.49
C GLU A 85 5.59 3.34 -4.71
N THR A 86 6.08 4.28 -3.95
CA THR A 86 5.24 5.21 -3.20
C THR A 86 5.86 6.60 -3.17
N LEU A 87 5.04 7.62 -2.99
CA LEU A 87 5.53 8.98 -2.75
C LEU A 87 6.18 9.07 -1.36
N SER A 88 7.25 9.84 -1.24
CA SER A 88 7.76 10.26 0.07
C SER A 88 6.70 11.07 0.82
N LEU A 89 6.80 11.19 2.13
CA LEU A 89 5.80 11.89 2.94
C LEU A 89 5.58 13.34 2.47
N SER A 90 6.65 14.03 2.08
CA SER A 90 6.58 15.41 1.59
C SER A 90 5.84 15.53 0.24
N GLU A 91 6.02 14.57 -0.66
CA GLU A 91 5.32 14.55 -1.95
C GLU A 91 3.89 14.05 -1.81
N TYR A 92 3.64 13.11 -0.89
CA TYR A 92 2.31 12.61 -0.58
C TYR A 92 1.39 13.76 -0.14
N ARG A 93 1.87 14.65 0.73
CA ARG A 93 1.14 15.84 1.19
C ARG A 93 0.80 16.86 0.10
N LYS A 94 1.49 16.83 -1.04
CA LYS A 94 1.22 17.73 -2.17
C LYS A 94 0.12 17.20 -3.09
N THR A 95 -0.28 15.95 -2.94
CA THR A 95 -1.34 15.38 -3.76
C THR A 95 -2.71 15.83 -3.26
N LYS A 96 -3.62 16.08 -4.20
CA LYS A 96 -4.97 16.50 -3.88
C LYS A 96 -5.65 15.44 -2.99
N SER A 97 -6.33 15.89 -1.95
CA SER A 97 -7.01 15.07 -0.93
C SER A 97 -6.10 14.43 0.12
N HIS A 98 -4.79 14.72 0.11
CA HIS A 98 -3.84 14.14 1.06
C HIS A 98 -3.00 15.20 1.81
N GLU A 99 -3.43 16.45 1.84
CA GLU A 99 -2.69 17.57 2.45
C GLU A 99 -2.43 17.36 3.96
N ASN A 100 -3.29 16.60 4.63
CA ASN A 100 -3.23 16.33 6.08
C ASN A 100 -2.61 14.97 6.44
N VAL A 101 -2.01 14.25 5.49
CA VAL A 101 -1.40 12.95 5.79
C VAL A 101 -0.18 13.11 6.69
N ASN A 102 -0.02 12.18 7.60
CA ASN A 102 1.10 12.06 8.52
C ASN A 102 1.93 10.80 8.22
N ILE A 103 2.93 10.54 9.04
CA ILE A 103 3.81 9.38 8.88
C ILE A 103 3.05 8.05 9.02
N ASP A 104 2.02 7.98 9.88
CA ASP A 104 1.21 6.76 10.03
C ASP A 104 0.45 6.43 8.74
N ASN A 105 -0.04 7.43 8.03
CA ASN A 105 -0.69 7.24 6.74
C ASN A 105 0.28 6.65 5.71
N LEU A 106 1.54 7.14 5.66
CA LEU A 106 2.57 6.57 4.79
C LEU A 106 2.90 5.13 5.19
N CYS A 107 3.05 4.85 6.48
CA CYS A 107 3.28 3.51 7.00
C CYS A 107 2.16 2.54 6.57
N ARG A 108 0.91 2.94 6.75
CA ARG A 108 -0.27 2.14 6.39
C ARG A 108 -0.38 1.93 4.88
N LEU A 109 -0.04 2.95 4.07
CA LEU A 109 0.02 2.82 2.62
C LEU A 109 1.06 1.76 2.20
N ILE A 110 2.26 1.80 2.76
CA ILE A 110 3.31 0.81 2.46
C ILE A 110 2.87 -0.60 2.87
N ILE A 111 2.25 -0.75 4.04
CA ILE A 111 1.73 -2.05 4.49
C ILE A 111 0.59 -2.52 3.57
N HIS A 112 -0.29 -1.63 3.11
CA HIS A 112 -1.34 -1.96 2.13
C HIS A 112 -0.73 -2.60 0.87
N GLU A 113 0.27 -1.95 0.29
CA GLU A 113 0.95 -2.47 -0.90
C GLU A 113 1.74 -3.77 -0.62
N PHE A 114 2.31 -3.89 0.58
CA PHE A 114 2.99 -5.11 1.02
C PHE A 114 2.01 -6.29 1.17
N ILE A 115 0.78 -6.05 1.60
CA ILE A 115 -0.28 -7.05 1.68
C ILE A 115 -0.60 -7.59 0.28
N HIS A 116 -0.69 -6.74 -0.75
CA HIS A 116 -0.85 -7.20 -2.13
C HIS A 116 0.28 -8.14 -2.56
N SER A 117 1.53 -7.81 -2.22
CA SER A 117 2.68 -8.68 -2.51
C SER A 117 2.60 -10.02 -1.78
N CYS A 118 2.19 -10.03 -0.50
CA CYS A 118 1.99 -11.24 0.29
C CYS A 118 0.80 -12.07 -0.23
N HIS A 119 -0.32 -11.42 -0.55
CA HIS A 119 -1.50 -12.07 -1.11
C HIS A 119 -1.19 -12.78 -2.43
N PHE A 120 -0.47 -12.11 -3.32
CA PHE A 120 -0.01 -12.74 -4.56
C PHE A 120 0.90 -13.95 -4.31
N LYS A 121 1.84 -13.86 -3.37
CA LYS A 121 2.73 -14.98 -3.01
C LYS A 121 1.94 -16.17 -2.43
N ALA A 122 0.88 -15.89 -1.67
CA ALA A 122 0.02 -16.94 -1.09
C ALA A 122 -0.89 -17.59 -2.14
N ASN A 123 -1.48 -16.79 -3.02
CA ASN A 123 -2.39 -17.26 -4.08
C ASN A 123 -2.46 -16.24 -5.23
N SER A 124 -1.67 -16.46 -6.27
CA SER A 124 -1.59 -15.57 -7.43
C SER A 124 -2.91 -15.40 -8.19
N ASN A 125 -3.83 -16.36 -8.10
CA ASN A 125 -5.11 -16.30 -8.80
C ASN A 125 -6.12 -15.40 -8.09
N SER A 126 -6.10 -15.37 -6.76
CA SER A 126 -7.09 -14.61 -5.97
C SER A 126 -6.85 -13.10 -5.98
N ILE A 127 -5.67 -12.63 -6.35
CA ILE A 127 -5.38 -11.19 -6.42
C ILE A 127 -6.20 -10.46 -7.47
N TYR A 128 -6.69 -11.18 -8.48
CA TYR A 128 -7.56 -10.62 -9.52
C TYR A 128 -9.01 -10.43 -9.04
N VAL A 129 -9.36 -11.00 -7.90
CA VAL A 129 -10.65 -10.74 -7.24
C VAL A 129 -10.51 -9.45 -6.44
N ARG A 130 -10.83 -8.32 -7.08
CA ARG A 130 -10.50 -6.98 -6.57
C ARG A 130 -11.07 -6.72 -5.18
N TRP A 131 -12.34 -7.00 -4.93
CA TRP A 131 -12.94 -6.79 -3.62
C TRP A 131 -12.23 -7.55 -2.49
N LEU A 132 -11.76 -8.78 -2.77
CA LEU A 132 -10.99 -9.58 -1.82
C LEU A 132 -9.60 -8.98 -1.59
N SER A 133 -8.90 -8.65 -2.67
CA SER A 133 -7.54 -8.10 -2.61
C SER A 133 -7.51 -6.75 -1.88
N GLU A 134 -8.38 -5.82 -2.28
CA GLU A 134 -8.47 -4.49 -1.67
C GLU A 134 -9.05 -4.54 -0.25
N GLY A 135 -10.04 -5.41 -0.01
CA GLY A 135 -10.61 -5.61 1.32
C GLY A 135 -9.59 -6.13 2.33
N LEU A 136 -8.78 -7.12 1.96
CA LEU A 136 -7.67 -7.58 2.80
C LEU A 136 -6.64 -6.48 3.02
N ALA A 137 -6.24 -5.78 1.96
CA ALA A 137 -5.23 -4.74 2.05
C ALA A 137 -5.67 -3.55 2.93
N THR A 138 -6.89 -3.05 2.75
CA THR A 138 -7.44 -1.94 3.54
C THR A 138 -7.65 -2.31 5.01
N THR A 139 -8.12 -3.54 5.28
CA THR A 139 -8.40 -4.00 6.65
C THR A 139 -7.12 -4.30 7.42
N LEU A 140 -6.22 -5.10 6.84
CA LEU A 140 -5.00 -5.51 7.54
C LEU A 140 -3.96 -4.38 7.66
N SER A 141 -3.99 -3.36 6.79
CA SER A 141 -3.14 -2.17 6.93
C SER A 141 -3.66 -1.17 7.96
N GLY A 142 -4.91 -1.30 8.40
CA GLY A 142 -5.56 -0.37 9.31
C GLY A 142 -5.84 1.01 8.72
N GLN A 143 -5.89 1.14 7.38
CA GLN A 143 -6.09 2.45 6.73
C GLN A 143 -7.36 3.17 7.19
N TYR A 144 -8.39 2.43 7.58
CA TYR A 144 -9.68 2.96 7.99
C TYR A 144 -9.99 2.79 9.48
N ASP A 145 -9.04 2.35 10.31
CA ASP A 145 -9.27 2.09 11.75
C ASP A 145 -9.72 3.33 12.54
N ASN A 146 -9.30 4.52 12.11
CA ASN A 146 -9.62 5.79 12.76
C ASN A 146 -10.77 6.56 12.08
N ILE A 147 -11.46 5.92 11.14
CA ILE A 147 -12.61 6.54 10.50
C ILE A 147 -13.83 6.35 11.40
N ASP A 148 -14.43 7.46 11.83
CA ASP A 148 -15.70 7.47 12.56
C ASP A 148 -16.73 6.54 11.87
N ASN A 149 -17.58 5.90 12.67
CA ASN A 149 -18.68 5.00 12.23
C ASN A 149 -19.72 5.65 11.29
N LYS A 150 -19.31 6.67 10.52
CA LYS A 150 -20.14 7.43 9.59
C LYS A 150 -20.25 6.81 8.20
N PHE A 151 -19.35 5.85 7.89
CA PHE A 151 -19.42 5.17 6.60
C PHE A 151 -20.44 4.04 6.65
N ILE A 152 -21.42 4.15 5.77
CA ILE A 152 -22.44 3.13 5.52
C ILE A 152 -22.01 2.42 4.24
N PHE A 153 -22.07 1.09 4.24
CA PHE A 153 -21.87 0.31 3.02
C PHE A 153 -22.91 0.74 1.96
N ASP A 154 -22.45 1.25 0.84
CA ASP A 154 -23.28 1.83 -0.21
C ASP A 154 -22.97 1.30 -1.63
N ALA A 155 -22.29 0.13 -1.71
CA ALA A 155 -21.91 -0.48 -2.98
C ALA A 155 -22.86 -1.60 -3.39
N THR A 156 -23.09 -1.72 -4.70
CA THR A 156 -23.71 -2.89 -5.31
C THR A 156 -22.68 -4.01 -5.52
N GLU A 157 -23.15 -5.26 -5.69
CA GLU A 157 -22.29 -6.40 -6.02
C GLU A 157 -21.50 -6.15 -7.32
N GLU A 158 -22.15 -5.58 -8.33
CA GLU A 158 -21.52 -5.24 -9.61
C GLU A 158 -20.36 -4.23 -9.44
N GLU A 159 -20.56 -3.17 -8.66
CA GLU A 159 -19.52 -2.19 -8.37
C GLU A 159 -18.35 -2.81 -7.60
N MET A 160 -18.62 -3.74 -6.68
CA MET A 160 -17.58 -4.46 -5.94
C MET A 160 -16.76 -5.36 -6.86
N ILE A 161 -17.40 -6.11 -7.76
CA ILE A 161 -16.73 -7.00 -8.71
C ILE A 161 -15.92 -6.19 -9.73
N ASN A 162 -16.51 -5.15 -10.30
CA ASN A 162 -15.88 -4.32 -11.33
C ASN A 162 -14.84 -3.33 -10.78
N GLY A 163 -14.74 -3.18 -9.46
CA GLY A 163 -13.80 -2.30 -8.82
C GLY A 163 -14.08 -0.81 -9.02
N THR A 164 -15.34 -0.45 -9.19
CA THR A 164 -15.79 0.94 -9.38
C THR A 164 -16.29 1.59 -8.09
N THR A 165 -16.34 0.83 -7.00
CA THR A 165 -16.78 1.33 -5.69
C THR A 165 -15.67 2.06 -4.94
N LYS A 166 -16.05 2.76 -3.87
CA LYS A 166 -15.12 3.46 -2.97
C LYS A 166 -14.36 2.46 -2.08
N TYR A 167 -13.11 2.75 -1.77
CA TYR A 167 -12.25 1.86 -0.97
C TYR A 167 -12.80 1.50 0.40
N TYR A 168 -13.54 2.41 1.06
CA TYR A 168 -14.13 2.10 2.37
C TYR A 168 -15.18 0.96 2.31
N ASN A 169 -15.84 0.75 1.15
CA ASN A 169 -16.76 -0.38 0.98
C ASN A 169 -16.02 -1.72 1.04
N TYR A 170 -14.80 -1.80 0.49
CA TYR A 170 -13.97 -2.99 0.63
C TYR A 170 -13.60 -3.25 2.09
N TYR A 171 -13.23 -2.20 2.83
CA TYR A 171 -12.97 -2.31 4.27
C TYR A 171 -14.19 -2.79 5.05
N LEU A 172 -15.39 -2.22 4.80
CA LEU A 172 -16.61 -2.58 5.50
C LEU A 172 -17.07 -4.03 5.27
N MET A 173 -16.69 -4.64 4.14
CA MET A 173 -16.95 -6.07 3.91
C MET A 173 -16.15 -7.00 4.83
N PHE A 174 -15.01 -6.54 5.36
CA PHE A 174 -14.10 -7.36 6.16
C PHE A 174 -14.15 -7.03 7.66
N LYS A 175 -14.90 -5.99 8.06
CA LYS A 175 -15.08 -5.59 9.44
C LYS A 175 -16.22 -6.37 10.12
#